data_b70eb8c73ae6bfaaa461a667d85061f4
#
_entry.id   b70eb8c73ae6bfaaa461a667d85061f4
#
_cell.length_a   1.000
_cell.length_b   1.000
_cell.length_c   1.000
_cell.angle_alpha   90.00
_cell.angle_beta   90.00
_cell.angle_gamma   90.00
#
_symmetry.space_group_name_H-M   'P 1'
#
loop_
_entity.id
_entity.type
_entity.pdbx_description
1 polymer ?
#
loop_
_entity_poly.entity_id
_entity_poly.type
_entity_poly.pdbx_seq_one_letter_code
_entity_poly.pdbx_strand_id
1 'polypeptide(L)'
;RGHEVVALENGKQCLDRLDENPSVVFLDVAMPMMDGMEILKSIKNLKNDLPVIMVTAFDVTDSAVKAMKLGAFDYIVKPFDELRLFSVLDKAIEQTTLVGQVRYLQGELSKVQGVRNIVGKSLALTDTLSKIKKVGSSNAGVLLLGESGTGKELMARAIHENSRFSKGLFVDINCGAIPENLQESELF
;
A
#
# COMPACT_ATOMS: atom_id res chain seq x y z
N ARG A 1 -8.72 17.05 21.69
CA ARG A 1 -8.77 17.21 20.21
C ARG A 1 -9.68 16.20 19.52
N GLY A 2 -10.51 15.44 20.28
CA GLY A 2 -11.55 14.59 19.72
C GLY A 2 -11.08 13.23 19.16
N HIS A 3 -9.87 12.78 19.53
CA HIS A 3 -9.40 11.44 19.18
C HIS A 3 -9.94 10.40 20.17
N GLU A 4 -10.38 9.27 19.65
CA GLU A 4 -10.66 8.10 20.46
C GLU A 4 -9.34 7.37 20.74
N VAL A 5 -9.11 7.06 22.02
CA VAL A 5 -7.87 6.40 22.46
C VAL A 5 -8.22 5.12 23.17
N VAL A 6 -7.59 4.03 22.72
CA VAL A 6 -7.68 2.72 23.36
C VAL A 6 -6.34 2.39 24.00
N ALA A 7 -6.33 2.31 25.33
CA ALA A 7 -5.16 1.91 26.08
C ALA A 7 -5.12 0.39 26.21
N LEU A 8 -3.96 -0.22 25.92
CA LEU A 8 -3.73 -1.66 25.95
C LEU A 8 -2.54 -1.98 26.86
N GLU A 9 -2.62 -3.06 27.58
CA GLU A 9 -1.64 -3.45 28.58
C GLU A 9 -0.42 -4.17 28.02
N ASN A 10 -0.56 -4.78 26.83
CA ASN A 10 0.50 -5.58 26.21
C ASN A 10 0.39 -5.64 24.69
N GLY A 11 1.46 -6.07 24.06
CA GLY A 11 1.57 -6.14 22.61
C GLY A 11 0.65 -7.17 21.95
N LYS A 12 0.30 -8.26 22.66
CA LYS A 12 -0.63 -9.25 22.13
C LYS A 12 -2.02 -8.64 21.92
N GLN A 13 -2.53 -7.92 22.91
CA GLN A 13 -3.78 -7.18 22.80
C GLN A 13 -3.75 -6.18 21.63
N CYS A 14 -2.59 -5.55 21.38
CA CYS A 14 -2.43 -4.65 20.26
C CYS A 14 -2.58 -5.39 18.92
N LEU A 15 -1.93 -6.56 18.78
CA LEU A 15 -2.04 -7.36 17.56
C LEU A 15 -3.46 -7.89 17.33
N ASP A 16 -4.14 -8.35 18.39
CA ASP A 16 -5.51 -8.88 18.32
C ASP A 16 -6.54 -7.80 17.90
N ARG A 17 -6.25 -6.51 18.14
CA ARG A 17 -7.15 -5.40 17.83
C ARG A 17 -6.77 -4.61 16.56
N LEU A 18 -5.79 -5.06 15.80
CA LEU A 18 -5.45 -4.40 14.53
C LEU A 18 -6.60 -4.38 13.52
N ASP A 19 -7.52 -5.34 13.60
CA ASP A 19 -8.69 -5.41 12.70
C ASP A 19 -9.71 -4.28 12.94
N GLU A 20 -9.63 -3.58 14.07
CA GLU A 20 -10.42 -2.37 14.34
C GLU A 20 -9.95 -1.16 13.52
N ASN A 21 -8.91 -1.32 12.70
CA ASN A 21 -8.34 -0.30 11.82
C ASN A 21 -7.91 0.98 12.54
N PRO A 22 -7.02 0.91 13.54
CA PRO A 22 -6.49 2.11 14.18
C PRO A 22 -5.79 3.00 13.17
N SER A 23 -5.89 4.32 13.35
CA SER A 23 -5.21 5.30 12.49
C SER A 23 -3.71 5.41 12.81
N VAL A 24 -3.33 5.21 14.06
CA VAL A 24 -1.95 5.31 14.58
C VAL A 24 -1.81 4.39 15.79
N VAL A 25 -0.63 3.79 15.96
CA VAL A 25 -0.26 3.02 17.15
C VAL A 25 0.90 3.71 17.87
N PHE A 26 0.75 3.97 19.18
CA PHE A 26 1.84 4.31 20.06
C PHE A 26 2.30 3.04 20.77
N LEU A 27 3.59 2.70 20.64
CA LEU A 27 4.13 1.45 21.12
C LEU A 27 5.34 1.70 22.02
N ASP A 28 5.25 1.32 23.29
CA ASP A 28 6.40 1.38 24.18
C ASP A 28 7.43 0.34 23.76
N VAL A 29 8.71 0.71 23.81
CA VAL A 29 9.82 -0.21 23.54
C VAL A 29 10.00 -1.19 24.68
N ALA A 30 9.92 -0.70 25.93
CA ALA A 30 10.17 -1.48 27.13
C ALA A 30 8.85 -1.96 27.76
N MET A 31 8.30 -3.04 27.22
CA MET A 31 7.09 -3.66 27.79
C MET A 31 7.44 -5.00 28.48
N PRO A 32 6.72 -5.33 29.57
CA PRO A 32 6.84 -6.66 30.19
C PRO A 32 6.46 -7.75 29.19
N MET A 33 7.18 -8.86 29.19
CA MET A 33 6.90 -10.10 28.45
C MET A 33 7.11 -10.07 26.93
N MET A 34 7.17 -8.91 26.27
CA MET A 34 7.39 -8.81 24.84
C MET A 34 8.21 -7.56 24.48
N ASP A 35 9.19 -7.71 23.57
CA ASP A 35 9.97 -6.60 23.04
C ASP A 35 9.09 -5.78 22.05
N GLY A 36 8.97 -4.46 22.30
CA GLY A 36 8.25 -3.55 21.40
C GLY A 36 8.75 -3.60 19.95
N MET A 37 10.02 -3.96 19.73
CA MET A 37 10.57 -4.12 18.37
C MET A 37 10.00 -5.35 17.66
N GLU A 38 9.73 -6.44 18.36
CA GLU A 38 9.09 -7.64 17.77
C GLU A 38 7.63 -7.36 17.41
N ILE A 39 6.93 -6.59 18.26
CA ILE A 39 5.56 -6.17 17.99
C ILE A 39 5.51 -5.23 16.80
N LEU A 40 6.41 -4.24 16.70
CA LEU A 40 6.55 -3.36 15.55
C LEU A 40 6.69 -4.18 14.26
N LYS A 41 7.60 -5.15 14.24
CA LYS A 41 7.81 -6.04 13.10
C LYS A 41 6.55 -6.81 12.73
N SER A 42 5.83 -7.32 13.74
CA SER A 42 4.56 -8.06 13.53
C SER A 42 3.48 -7.15 12.95
N ILE A 43 3.31 -5.94 13.47
CA ILE A 43 2.37 -4.94 12.96
C ILE A 43 2.71 -4.61 11.49
N LYS A 44 3.99 -4.38 11.18
CA LYS A 44 4.42 -4.03 9.81
C LYS A 44 4.24 -5.16 8.82
N ASN A 45 4.37 -6.41 9.25
CA ASN A 45 4.07 -7.57 8.42
C ASN A 45 2.56 -7.70 8.10
N LEU A 46 1.69 -7.37 9.06
CA LEU A 46 0.23 -7.47 8.91
C LEU A 46 -0.35 -6.22 8.23
N LYS A 47 0.09 -5.03 8.63
CA LYS A 47 -0.40 -3.72 8.17
C LYS A 47 0.79 -2.77 7.94
N ASN A 48 1.47 -2.94 6.82
CA ASN A 48 2.67 -2.18 6.48
C ASN A 48 2.47 -0.65 6.52
N ASP A 49 1.29 -0.18 6.09
CA ASP A 49 0.98 1.26 5.97
C ASP A 49 0.51 1.90 7.28
N LEU A 50 0.25 1.10 8.34
CA LEU A 50 -0.18 1.62 9.64
C LEU A 50 0.98 2.36 10.31
N PRO A 51 0.87 3.66 10.62
CA PRO A 51 1.90 4.38 11.34
C PRO A 51 2.05 3.84 12.78
N VAL A 52 3.27 3.46 13.13
CA VAL A 52 3.64 3.04 14.50
C VAL A 52 4.67 4.01 15.02
N ILE A 53 4.34 4.70 16.11
CA ILE A 53 5.22 5.64 16.82
C ILE A 53 5.78 4.91 18.03
N MET A 54 7.11 4.74 18.04
CA MET A 54 7.78 4.10 19.17
C MET A 54 7.95 5.10 20.32
N VAL A 55 7.65 4.67 21.53
CA VAL A 55 7.81 5.49 22.74
C VAL A 55 8.77 4.78 23.69
N THR A 56 9.72 5.49 24.28
CA THR A 56 10.72 4.85 25.18
C THR A 56 11.19 5.79 26.28
N ALA A 57 11.63 5.21 27.36
CA ALA A 57 12.29 5.93 28.45
C ALA A 57 13.81 6.11 28.24
N PHE A 58 14.40 5.47 27.24
CA PHE A 58 15.84 5.48 27.02
C PHE A 58 16.20 6.17 25.70
N ASP A 59 17.10 7.15 25.78
CA ASP A 59 17.74 7.80 24.65
C ASP A 59 18.89 6.93 24.14
N VAL A 60 18.56 5.77 23.55
CA VAL A 60 19.55 4.92 22.92
C VAL A 60 19.44 5.09 21.42
N THR A 61 20.36 5.83 20.85
CA THR A 61 20.43 6.16 19.41
C THR A 61 20.32 4.91 18.53
N ASP A 62 20.93 3.79 18.95
CA ASP A 62 20.90 2.53 18.22
C ASP A 62 19.49 1.92 18.17
N SER A 63 18.69 2.05 19.22
CA SER A 63 17.32 1.55 19.26
C SER A 63 16.40 2.37 18.35
N ALA A 64 16.57 3.69 18.31
CA ALA A 64 15.82 4.56 17.41
C ALA A 64 16.12 4.22 15.93
N VAL A 65 17.41 4.09 15.58
CA VAL A 65 17.82 3.69 14.23
C VAL A 65 17.27 2.32 13.85
N LYS A 66 17.28 1.36 14.77
CA LYS A 66 16.73 0.02 14.56
C LYS A 66 15.22 0.06 14.34
N ALA A 67 14.48 0.85 15.15
CA ALA A 67 13.04 1.03 14.99
C ALA A 67 12.69 1.61 13.61
N MET A 68 13.40 2.66 13.19
CA MET A 68 13.18 3.28 11.87
C MET A 68 13.48 2.32 10.72
N LYS A 69 14.54 1.50 10.82
CA LYS A 69 14.83 0.44 9.83
C LYS A 69 13.76 -0.65 9.78
N LEU A 70 13.07 -0.91 10.89
CA LEU A 70 11.94 -1.85 10.97
C LEU A 70 10.62 -1.24 10.50
N GLY A 71 10.62 0.03 10.08
CA GLY A 71 9.46 0.71 9.52
C GLY A 71 8.63 1.50 10.54
N ALA A 72 9.17 1.83 11.72
CA ALA A 72 8.51 2.79 12.60
C ALA A 72 8.31 4.12 11.89
N PHE A 73 7.19 4.79 12.17
CA PHE A 73 6.87 6.10 11.62
C PHE A 73 7.71 7.21 12.28
N ASP A 74 7.82 7.16 13.60
CA ASP A 74 8.66 8.08 14.38
C ASP A 74 9.02 7.43 15.72
N TYR A 75 9.88 8.09 16.46
CA TYR A 75 10.41 7.67 17.74
C TYR A 75 10.38 8.83 18.73
N ILE A 76 9.79 8.63 19.92
CA ILE A 76 9.61 9.65 20.96
C ILE A 76 10.23 9.18 22.25
N VAL A 77 11.08 10.00 22.86
CA VAL A 77 11.74 9.71 24.16
C VAL A 77 10.94 10.35 25.30
N LYS A 78 10.68 9.59 26.36
CA LYS A 78 10.10 10.08 27.62
C LYS A 78 11.17 10.77 28.47
N PRO A 79 10.85 11.91 29.14
CA PRO A 79 9.61 12.66 29.09
C PRO A 79 9.49 13.45 27.78
N PHE A 80 8.30 13.49 27.21
CA PHE A 80 8.00 14.30 26.02
C PHE A 80 6.96 15.37 26.34
N ASP A 81 7.04 16.49 25.64
CA ASP A 81 6.03 17.55 25.74
C ASP A 81 4.83 17.26 24.81
N GLU A 82 3.73 17.92 25.12
CA GLU A 82 2.50 17.77 24.32
C GLU A 82 2.68 18.25 22.88
N LEU A 83 3.50 19.27 22.64
CA LEU A 83 3.72 19.84 21.31
C LEU A 83 4.40 18.80 20.40
N ARG A 84 5.43 18.11 20.93
CA ARG A 84 6.13 17.03 20.20
C ARG A 84 5.18 15.89 19.90
N LEU A 85 4.41 15.43 20.90
CA LEU A 85 3.46 14.34 20.75
C LEU A 85 2.43 14.64 19.65
N PHE A 86 1.78 15.81 19.73
CA PHE A 86 0.76 16.18 18.75
C PHE A 86 1.33 16.45 17.37
N SER A 87 2.53 17.02 17.25
CA SER A 87 3.18 17.20 15.95
C SER A 87 3.42 15.88 15.22
N VAL A 88 3.84 14.85 15.95
CA VAL A 88 4.09 13.51 15.36
C VAL A 88 2.76 12.82 15.05
N LEU A 89 1.77 12.93 15.94
CA LEU A 89 0.44 12.37 15.75
C LEU A 89 -0.26 12.96 14.51
N ASP A 90 -0.25 14.28 14.36
CA ASP A 90 -0.89 14.98 13.23
C ASP A 90 -0.28 14.51 11.89
N LYS A 91 1.05 14.38 11.82
CA LYS A 91 1.74 13.85 10.62
C LYS A 91 1.37 12.39 10.33
N ALA A 92 1.27 11.55 11.36
CA ALA A 92 0.90 10.15 11.22
C ALA A 92 -0.53 10.00 10.71
N ILE A 93 -1.47 10.80 11.21
CA ILE A 93 -2.87 10.83 10.77
C ILE A 93 -2.98 11.34 9.33
N GLU A 94 -2.24 12.40 8.99
CA GLU A 94 -2.20 12.91 7.62
C GLU A 94 -1.72 11.83 6.64
N GLN A 95 -0.65 11.11 6.97
CA GLN A 95 -0.18 9.99 6.14
C GLN A 95 -1.26 8.92 5.97
N THR A 96 -1.93 8.51 7.04
CA THR A 96 -3.01 7.50 6.98
C THR A 96 -4.14 7.97 6.08
N THR A 97 -4.51 9.24 6.17
CA THR A 97 -5.57 9.85 5.36
C THR A 97 -5.19 9.87 3.88
N LEU A 98 -3.97 10.28 3.55
CA LEU A 98 -3.46 10.31 2.18
C LEU A 98 -3.40 8.91 1.57
N VAL A 99 -2.91 7.91 2.30
CA VAL A 99 -2.90 6.51 1.85
C VAL A 99 -4.32 6.00 1.61
N GLY A 100 -5.26 6.35 2.49
CA GLY A 100 -6.68 6.03 2.33
C GLY A 100 -7.28 6.67 1.08
N GLN A 101 -7.00 7.94 0.81
CA GLN A 101 -7.46 8.65 -0.38
C GLN A 101 -6.89 8.04 -1.66
N VAL A 102 -5.60 7.72 -1.68
CA VAL A 102 -4.96 7.05 -2.84
C VAL A 102 -5.63 5.70 -3.11
N ARG A 103 -5.86 4.88 -2.08
CA ARG A 103 -6.56 3.60 -2.23
C ARG A 103 -8.00 3.76 -2.73
N TYR A 104 -8.72 4.75 -2.20
CA TYR A 104 -10.08 5.06 -2.64
C TYR A 104 -10.11 5.44 -4.12
N LEU A 105 -9.24 6.37 -4.53
CA LEU A 105 -9.14 6.83 -5.93
C LEU A 105 -8.72 5.69 -6.88
N GLN A 106 -7.77 4.84 -6.45
CA GLN A 106 -7.40 3.63 -7.20
C GLN A 106 -8.58 2.65 -7.33
N GLY A 107 -9.36 2.48 -6.26
CA GLY A 107 -10.57 1.66 -6.28
C GLY A 107 -11.65 2.21 -7.24
N GLU A 108 -11.86 3.52 -7.27
CA GLU A 108 -12.79 4.16 -8.20
C GLU A 108 -12.31 4.03 -9.66
N LEU A 109 -11.03 4.25 -9.92
CA LEU A 109 -10.44 4.02 -11.24
C LEU A 109 -10.58 2.56 -11.68
N SER A 110 -10.40 1.60 -10.77
CA SER A 110 -10.57 0.18 -11.05
C SER A 110 -12.02 -0.20 -11.37
N LYS A 111 -12.99 0.43 -10.71
CA LYS A 111 -14.42 0.21 -10.98
C LYS A 111 -14.82 0.70 -12.37
N VAL A 112 -14.25 1.82 -12.81
CA VAL A 112 -14.53 2.41 -14.13
C VAL A 112 -13.84 1.61 -15.25
N GLN A 113 -12.77 0.88 -14.97
CA GLN A 113 -11.84 0.34 -15.97
C GLN A 113 -11.62 -1.19 -15.91
N GLY A 114 -12.29 -1.93 -15.02
CA GLY A 114 -11.98 -3.35 -14.79
C GLY A 114 -12.54 -4.32 -15.83
N VAL A 115 -11.99 -5.53 -15.85
CA VAL A 115 -12.42 -6.71 -16.65
C VAL A 115 -13.93 -6.99 -16.55
N ARG A 116 -14.60 -6.47 -15.52
CA ARG A 116 -16.05 -6.58 -15.36
C ARG A 116 -16.85 -5.91 -16.48
N ASN A 117 -16.22 -5.05 -17.29
CA ASN A 117 -16.86 -4.35 -18.41
C ASN A 117 -16.67 -5.05 -19.76
N ILE A 118 -15.97 -6.18 -19.82
CA ILE A 118 -15.86 -6.96 -21.06
C ILE A 118 -17.16 -7.74 -21.26
N VAL A 119 -18.04 -7.17 -22.08
CA VAL A 119 -19.34 -7.78 -22.41
C VAL A 119 -19.22 -8.55 -23.72
N GLY A 120 -19.48 -9.85 -23.70
CA GLY A 120 -19.52 -10.69 -24.89
C GLY A 120 -19.55 -12.17 -24.54
N LYS A 121 -20.18 -12.97 -25.43
CA LYS A 121 -20.33 -14.43 -25.28
C LYS A 121 -19.75 -15.21 -26.47
N SER A 122 -18.98 -14.55 -27.35
CA SER A 122 -18.38 -15.23 -28.50
C SER A 122 -17.29 -16.23 -28.02
N LEU A 123 -17.15 -17.34 -28.74
CA LEU A 123 -16.12 -18.33 -28.46
C LEU A 123 -14.72 -17.74 -28.51
N ALA A 124 -14.46 -16.85 -29.48
CA ALA A 124 -13.18 -16.14 -29.61
C ALA A 124 -12.84 -15.28 -28.39
N LEU A 125 -13.85 -14.56 -27.84
CA LEU A 125 -13.66 -13.76 -26.63
C LEU A 125 -13.37 -14.64 -25.41
N THR A 126 -14.13 -15.73 -25.25
CA THR A 126 -13.97 -16.67 -24.12
C THR A 126 -12.59 -17.33 -24.17
N ASP A 127 -12.11 -17.73 -25.33
CA ASP A 127 -10.76 -18.28 -25.55
C ASP A 127 -9.69 -17.23 -25.18
N THR A 128 -9.85 -15.98 -25.65
CA THR A 128 -8.95 -14.87 -25.32
C THR A 128 -8.89 -14.62 -23.82
N LEU A 129 -10.02 -14.58 -23.13
CA LEU A 129 -10.08 -14.38 -21.68
C LEU A 129 -9.42 -15.54 -20.91
N SER A 130 -9.53 -16.77 -21.42
CA SER A 130 -8.86 -17.92 -20.83
C SER A 130 -7.33 -17.82 -20.96
N LYS A 131 -6.83 -17.32 -22.09
CA LYS A 131 -5.39 -17.05 -22.34
C LYS A 131 -4.88 -15.95 -21.42
N ILE A 132 -5.65 -14.86 -21.20
CA ILE A 132 -5.31 -13.77 -20.29
C ILE A 132 -5.03 -14.28 -18.87
N LYS A 133 -5.89 -15.13 -18.33
CA LYS A 133 -5.69 -15.74 -17.01
C LYS A 133 -4.39 -16.53 -16.90
N LYS A 134 -4.03 -17.27 -17.95
CA LYS A 134 -2.79 -18.05 -17.98
C LYS A 134 -1.55 -17.17 -18.09
N VAL A 135 -1.62 -16.13 -18.92
CA VAL A 135 -0.49 -15.23 -19.18
C VAL A 135 -0.27 -14.28 -17.99
N GLY A 136 -1.33 -13.80 -17.35
CA GLY A 136 -1.25 -12.92 -16.18
C GLY A 136 -0.42 -13.49 -15.02
N SER A 137 -0.40 -14.81 -14.85
CA SER A 137 0.43 -15.48 -13.84
C SER A 137 1.91 -15.63 -14.22
N SER A 138 2.29 -15.29 -15.46
CA SER A 138 3.67 -15.36 -15.95
C SER A 138 4.38 -14.01 -15.92
N ASN A 139 5.72 -14.02 -16.09
CA ASN A 139 6.54 -12.81 -16.25
C ASN A 139 6.83 -12.48 -17.73
N ALA A 140 6.13 -13.10 -18.64
CA ALA A 140 6.38 -12.91 -20.07
C ALA A 140 5.84 -11.56 -20.54
N GLY A 141 6.56 -10.89 -21.43
CA GLY A 141 6.02 -9.76 -22.18
C GLY A 141 4.87 -10.20 -23.08
N VAL A 142 3.81 -9.41 -23.17
CA VAL A 142 2.61 -9.73 -23.95
C VAL A 142 2.43 -8.74 -25.08
N LEU A 143 2.30 -9.25 -26.30
CA LEU A 143 1.92 -8.45 -27.47
C LEU A 143 0.46 -8.71 -27.82
N LEU A 144 -0.36 -7.65 -27.84
CA LEU A 144 -1.76 -7.69 -28.25
C LEU A 144 -1.91 -7.11 -29.65
N LEU A 145 -2.35 -7.95 -30.60
CA LEU A 145 -2.58 -7.56 -31.98
C LEU A 145 -4.09 -7.50 -32.30
N GLY A 146 -4.48 -6.53 -33.09
CA GLY A 146 -5.87 -6.35 -33.53
C GLY A 146 -6.11 -4.99 -34.14
N GLU A 147 -7.23 -4.79 -34.82
CA GLU A 147 -7.65 -3.53 -35.41
C GLU A 147 -7.94 -2.46 -34.36
N SER A 148 -8.00 -1.20 -34.77
CA SER A 148 -8.41 -0.12 -33.85
C SER A 148 -9.83 -0.36 -33.35
N GLY A 149 -10.09 -0.06 -32.06
CA GLY A 149 -11.42 -0.23 -31.46
C GLY A 149 -11.76 -1.67 -31.02
N THR A 150 -10.90 -2.68 -31.21
CA THR A 150 -11.18 -4.08 -30.82
C THR A 150 -11.06 -4.36 -29.31
N GLY A 151 -10.78 -3.34 -28.47
CA GLY A 151 -10.68 -3.49 -27.02
C GLY A 151 -9.33 -3.99 -26.52
N LYS A 152 -8.24 -3.81 -27.27
CA LYS A 152 -6.88 -4.20 -26.85
C LYS A 152 -6.48 -3.61 -25.50
N GLU A 153 -6.86 -2.37 -25.23
CA GLU A 153 -6.61 -1.72 -23.93
C GLU A 153 -7.32 -2.44 -22.80
N LEU A 154 -8.60 -2.82 -22.98
CA LEU A 154 -9.35 -3.59 -21.99
C LEU A 154 -8.69 -4.94 -21.72
N MET A 155 -8.14 -5.59 -22.76
CA MET A 155 -7.41 -6.86 -22.61
C MET A 155 -6.08 -6.66 -21.88
N ALA A 156 -5.35 -5.57 -22.14
CA ALA A 156 -4.11 -5.25 -21.41
C ALA A 156 -4.37 -5.03 -19.91
N ARG A 157 -5.42 -4.27 -19.59
CA ARG A 157 -5.86 -4.06 -18.20
C ARG A 157 -6.27 -5.38 -17.54
N ALA A 158 -6.99 -6.24 -18.28
CA ALA A 158 -7.37 -7.57 -17.80
C ALA A 158 -6.16 -8.46 -17.48
N ILE A 159 -5.09 -8.39 -18.27
CA ILE A 159 -3.84 -9.10 -18.00
C ILE A 159 -3.19 -8.57 -16.73
N HIS A 160 -3.10 -7.24 -16.57
CA HIS A 160 -2.54 -6.62 -15.37
C HIS A 160 -3.31 -7.03 -14.10
N GLU A 161 -4.65 -6.98 -14.11
CA GLU A 161 -5.49 -7.38 -12.97
C GLU A 161 -5.34 -8.86 -12.59
N ASN A 162 -5.02 -9.73 -13.55
CA ASN A 162 -4.75 -11.15 -13.29
C ASN A 162 -3.27 -11.45 -13.02
N SER A 163 -2.40 -10.43 -12.98
CA SER A 163 -0.97 -10.58 -12.75
C SER A 163 -0.61 -10.47 -11.26
N ARG A 164 0.61 -10.89 -10.93
CA ARG A 164 1.19 -10.66 -9.59
C ARG A 164 1.35 -9.17 -9.25
N PHE A 165 1.31 -8.30 -10.25
CA PHE A 165 1.43 -6.84 -10.12
C PHE A 165 0.07 -6.14 -10.02
N SER A 166 -1.03 -6.88 -9.89
CA SER A 166 -2.41 -6.36 -9.85
C SER A 166 -2.68 -5.29 -8.76
N LYS A 167 -1.83 -5.24 -7.74
CA LYS A 167 -1.89 -4.20 -6.70
C LYS A 167 -1.14 -2.91 -7.06
N GLY A 168 -0.31 -2.96 -8.11
CA GLY A 168 0.44 -1.81 -8.62
C GLY A 168 -0.39 -0.96 -9.58
N LEU A 169 0.16 0.19 -9.96
CA LEU A 169 -0.46 1.06 -10.96
C LEU A 169 -0.35 0.41 -12.35
N PHE A 170 -1.43 0.50 -13.12
CA PHE A 170 -1.38 0.25 -14.57
C PHE A 170 -1.01 1.56 -15.26
N VAL A 171 0.17 1.60 -15.87
CA VAL A 171 0.66 2.78 -16.59
C VAL A 171 0.53 2.52 -18.08
N ASP A 172 -0.31 3.27 -18.75
CA ASP A 172 -0.48 3.25 -20.19
C ASP A 172 0.25 4.42 -20.85
N ILE A 173 1.03 4.11 -21.89
CA ILE A 173 1.82 5.10 -22.62
C ILE A 173 1.44 5.03 -24.08
N ASN A 174 0.97 6.16 -24.63
CA ASN A 174 0.73 6.28 -26.06
C ASN A 174 2.03 6.74 -26.75
N CYS A 175 2.80 5.77 -27.25
CA CYS A 175 4.06 6.06 -27.95
C CYS A 175 3.91 7.01 -29.15
N GLY A 176 2.75 7.00 -29.80
CA GLY A 176 2.48 7.92 -30.93
C GLY A 176 2.23 9.38 -30.52
N ALA A 177 1.94 9.62 -29.23
CA ALA A 177 1.72 10.96 -28.69
C ALA A 177 3.01 11.57 -28.09
N ILE A 178 4.07 10.78 -27.93
CA ILE A 178 5.35 11.26 -27.40
C ILE A 178 6.22 11.77 -28.54
N PRO A 179 6.68 13.03 -28.51
CA PRO A 179 7.66 13.55 -29.47
C PRO A 179 8.93 12.69 -29.50
N GLU A 180 9.50 12.44 -30.68
CA GLU A 180 10.67 11.56 -30.85
C GLU A 180 11.85 11.93 -29.92
N ASN A 181 12.06 13.23 -29.70
CA ASN A 181 13.13 13.75 -28.84
C ASN A 181 12.92 13.54 -27.34
N LEU A 182 11.72 13.12 -26.91
CA LEU A 182 11.37 12.87 -25.50
C LEU A 182 11.12 11.39 -25.20
N GLN A 183 11.09 10.54 -26.23
CA GLN A 183 10.73 9.11 -26.04
C GLN A 183 11.71 8.40 -25.09
N GLU A 184 13.00 8.67 -25.21
CA GLU A 184 14.02 8.02 -24.36
C GLU A 184 13.87 8.42 -22.88
N SER A 185 13.62 9.70 -22.60
CA SER A 185 13.47 10.21 -21.23
C SER A 185 12.13 9.87 -20.58
N GLU A 186 11.09 9.60 -21.39
CA GLU A 186 9.76 9.22 -20.86
C GLU A 186 9.62 7.71 -20.66
N LEU A 187 10.43 6.90 -21.38
CA LEU A 187 10.34 5.44 -21.32
C LEU A 187 11.42 4.81 -20.43
N PHE A 188 12.53 5.49 -20.20
CA PHE A 188 13.71 5.04 -19.46
C PHE A 188 14.28 6.12 -18.52
#